data_e7e1e027421b12902eede83f6c765ea0
#
_entry.id   e7e1e027421b12902eede83f6c765ea0
#
_cell.length_a   1.000
_cell.length_b   1.000
_cell.length_c   1.000
_cell.angle_alpha   90.00
_cell.angle_beta   90.00
_cell.angle_gamma   90.00
#
_symmetry.space_group_name_H-M   'P 1'
#
loop_
_entity.id
_entity.type
_entity.pdbx_description
1 polymer ?
#
loop_
_entity_poly.entity_id
_entity_poly.type
_entity_poly.pdbx_seq_one_letter_code
_entity_poly.pdbx_strand_id
1 'polypeptide(L)'
;WLKDTGLIHKVIRCKKPQLPLAAYEDFSAFKIFMSDIGLMSAMSNIPVQSMVDGNSLFSDFKGAMTEQYVLQQLKTNQSLSIYYWSAENSRGEIDFLVQQEDKIIPIEVKAEENLKAKSLRAFIERNPCLHGVRMSMSPYREQDWITNYPLYSVLAEFGQEHIT
;
A
#
# COMPACT_ATOMS: atom_id res chain seq x y z
N TRP A 1 -1.45 -22.18 6.21
CA TRP A 1 -2.58 -22.31 7.12
C TRP A 1 -3.26 -20.96 7.38
N LEU A 2 -2.62 -19.97 8.05
CA LEU A 2 -3.26 -18.66 8.35
C LEU A 2 -3.77 -17.93 7.10
N LYS A 3 -3.04 -18.03 5.99
CA LYS A 3 -3.49 -17.49 4.69
C LYS A 3 -4.73 -18.22 4.18
N ASP A 4 -4.74 -19.56 4.28
CA ASP A 4 -5.81 -20.40 3.75
C ASP A 4 -7.12 -20.23 4.55
N THR A 5 -7.00 -19.86 5.83
CA THR A 5 -8.15 -19.50 6.69
C THR A 5 -8.63 -18.07 6.49
N GLY A 6 -7.96 -17.27 5.66
CA GLY A 6 -8.33 -15.88 5.42
C GLY A 6 -7.98 -14.90 6.54
N LEU A 7 -7.19 -15.33 7.55
CA LEU A 7 -6.79 -14.46 8.67
C LEU A 7 -5.68 -13.47 8.31
N ILE A 8 -4.89 -13.79 7.29
CA ILE A 8 -3.81 -12.93 6.82
C ILE A 8 -3.79 -12.84 5.29
N HIS A 9 -3.25 -11.74 4.79
CA HIS A 9 -2.84 -11.57 3.41
C HIS A 9 -1.32 -11.58 3.30
N LYS A 10 -0.82 -12.29 2.30
CA LYS A 10 0.59 -12.31 1.93
C LYS A 10 0.77 -11.46 0.67
N VAL A 11 1.59 -10.41 0.76
CA VAL A 11 1.97 -9.56 -0.36
C VAL A 11 3.41 -9.88 -0.73
N ILE A 12 3.64 -10.41 -1.94
CA ILE A 12 4.94 -10.91 -2.40
C ILE A 12 5.74 -9.74 -2.98
N ARG A 13 7.07 -9.79 -2.85
CA ARG A 13 7.94 -8.83 -3.51
C ARG A 13 7.94 -9.04 -5.02
N CYS A 14 7.82 -7.95 -5.79
CA CYS A 14 8.07 -7.95 -7.22
C CYS A 14 9.46 -7.36 -7.50
N LYS A 15 10.31 -8.07 -8.26
CA LYS A 15 11.68 -7.62 -8.57
C LYS A 15 11.73 -6.49 -9.60
N LYS A 16 10.80 -6.50 -10.56
CA LYS A 16 10.78 -5.55 -11.67
C LYS A 16 9.36 -5.05 -11.94
N PRO A 17 9.18 -3.74 -12.13
CA PRO A 17 7.89 -3.18 -12.47
C PRO A 17 7.59 -3.34 -13.97
N GLN A 18 7.40 -4.59 -14.40
CA GLN A 18 7.09 -4.96 -15.78
C GLN A 18 5.92 -5.92 -15.82
N LEU A 19 5.10 -5.82 -16.84
CA LEU A 19 3.93 -6.68 -17.06
C LEU A 19 4.31 -8.05 -17.64
N PRO A 20 3.66 -9.12 -17.23
CA PRO A 20 2.80 -9.19 -16.04
C PRO A 20 3.66 -9.21 -14.76
N LEU A 21 3.24 -8.54 -13.69
CA LEU A 21 4.00 -8.50 -12.42
C LEU A 21 4.25 -9.89 -11.84
N ALA A 22 3.34 -10.84 -12.08
CA ALA A 22 3.48 -12.22 -11.65
C ALA A 22 4.74 -12.93 -12.20
N ALA A 23 5.24 -12.51 -13.36
CA ALA A 23 6.48 -13.07 -13.93
C ALA A 23 7.75 -12.66 -13.16
N TYR A 24 7.64 -11.66 -12.30
CA TYR A 24 8.76 -11.10 -11.54
C TYR A 24 8.61 -11.27 -10.02
N GLU A 25 7.78 -12.21 -9.58
CA GLU A 25 7.61 -12.55 -8.17
C GLU A 25 8.92 -13.04 -7.55
N ASP A 26 9.15 -12.58 -6.34
CA ASP A 26 10.24 -13.04 -5.49
C ASP A 26 9.67 -13.70 -4.23
N PHE A 27 9.55 -15.00 -4.26
CA PHE A 27 9.00 -15.79 -3.15
C PHE A 27 9.88 -15.80 -1.90
N SER A 28 11.14 -15.33 -1.98
CA SER A 28 12.04 -15.24 -0.84
C SER A 28 11.70 -14.07 0.11
N ALA A 29 10.88 -13.11 -0.37
CA ALA A 29 10.53 -11.91 0.38
C ALA A 29 9.03 -11.59 0.27
N PHE A 30 8.41 -11.31 1.40
CA PHE A 30 6.99 -10.97 1.47
C PHE A 30 6.67 -10.12 2.69
N LYS A 31 5.59 -9.36 2.62
CA LYS A 31 4.94 -8.71 3.75
C LYS A 31 3.71 -9.53 4.17
N ILE A 32 3.40 -9.50 5.47
CA ILE A 32 2.18 -10.10 6.02
C ILE A 32 1.30 -8.98 6.57
N PHE A 33 0.04 -9.04 6.21
CA PHE A 33 -1.01 -8.15 6.69
C PHE A 33 -2.13 -8.98 7.30
N MET A 34 -2.84 -8.42 8.26
CA MET A 34 -4.06 -9.04 8.78
C MET A 34 -5.20 -8.96 7.76
N SER A 35 -6.26 -9.73 7.96
CA SER A 35 -7.45 -9.65 7.10
C SER A 35 -8.17 -8.32 7.23
N ASP A 36 -8.15 -7.72 8.42
CA ASP A 36 -8.74 -6.40 8.66
C ASP A 36 -8.01 -5.62 9.77
N ILE A 37 -8.24 -4.30 9.76
CA ILE A 37 -7.60 -3.37 10.70
C ILE A 37 -8.09 -3.55 12.14
N GLY A 38 -9.33 -4.01 12.35
CA GLY A 38 -9.89 -4.27 13.67
C GLY A 38 -9.16 -5.45 14.32
N LEU A 39 -8.92 -6.53 13.57
CA LEU A 39 -8.13 -7.66 14.04
C LEU A 39 -6.70 -7.23 14.38
N MET A 40 -6.05 -6.44 13.54
CA MET A 40 -4.73 -5.89 13.80
C MET A 40 -4.70 -5.05 15.07
N SER A 41 -5.68 -4.17 15.25
CA SER A 41 -5.81 -3.32 16.44
C SER A 41 -6.02 -4.14 17.71
N ALA A 42 -6.89 -5.14 17.67
CA ALA A 42 -7.15 -6.03 18.80
C ALA A 42 -5.91 -6.83 19.24
N MET A 43 -5.11 -7.27 18.27
CA MET A 43 -3.88 -8.04 18.54
C MET A 43 -2.70 -7.17 18.99
N SER A 44 -2.71 -5.87 18.68
CA SER A 44 -1.61 -4.96 19.00
C SER A 44 -1.47 -4.66 20.49
N ASN A 45 -2.51 -4.89 21.28
CA ASN A 45 -2.60 -4.51 22.69
C ASN A 45 -2.32 -3.01 22.96
N ILE A 46 -2.50 -2.16 21.96
CA ILE A 46 -2.33 -0.71 22.13
C ILE A 46 -3.55 -0.17 22.88
N PRO A 47 -3.34 0.51 24.03
CA PRO A 47 -4.44 1.11 24.75
C PRO A 47 -5.18 2.12 23.89
N VAL A 48 -6.52 2.10 23.93
CA VAL A 48 -7.36 3.07 23.20
C VAL A 48 -6.97 4.51 23.53
N GLN A 49 -6.61 4.78 24.79
CA GLN A 49 -6.14 6.09 25.22
C GLN A 49 -4.89 6.55 24.45
N SER A 50 -3.95 5.64 24.16
CA SER A 50 -2.76 5.95 23.35
C SER A 50 -3.11 6.36 21.91
N MET A 51 -4.19 5.79 21.37
CA MET A 51 -4.70 6.16 20.03
C MET A 51 -5.33 7.56 20.05
N VAL A 52 -6.07 7.89 21.12
CA VAL A 52 -6.73 9.19 21.28
C VAL A 52 -5.71 10.30 21.53
N ASP A 53 -4.73 10.04 22.39
CA ASP A 53 -3.71 11.01 22.79
C ASP A 53 -2.61 11.21 21.72
N GLY A 54 -2.52 10.31 20.73
CA GLY A 54 -1.53 10.39 19.64
C GLY A 54 -0.09 10.32 20.13
N ASN A 55 0.19 9.54 21.19
CA ASN A 55 1.52 9.40 21.75
C ASN A 55 2.51 8.70 20.80
N SER A 56 3.80 8.65 21.17
CA SER A 56 4.87 8.07 20.33
C SER A 56 4.61 6.62 19.94
N LEU A 57 4.07 5.80 20.86
CA LEU A 57 3.71 4.40 20.60
C LEU A 57 2.66 4.28 19.48
N PHE A 58 1.66 5.15 19.49
CA PHE A 58 0.67 5.19 18.43
C PHE A 58 1.25 5.73 17.12
N SER A 59 2.14 6.74 17.17
CA SER A 59 2.78 7.29 15.97
C SER A 59 3.55 6.24 15.19
N ASP A 60 4.30 5.38 15.86
CA ASP A 60 5.04 4.28 15.24
C ASP A 60 4.09 3.23 14.61
N PHE A 61 2.98 2.95 15.28
CA PHE A 61 1.99 1.98 14.80
C PHE A 61 1.07 2.53 13.72
N LYS A 62 0.85 3.83 13.68
CA LYS A 62 -0.06 4.52 12.73
C LYS A 62 0.31 4.23 11.27
N GLY A 63 1.61 4.20 10.94
CA GLY A 63 2.07 3.86 9.60
C GLY A 63 1.61 2.46 9.18
N ALA A 64 1.87 1.46 10.01
CA ALA A 64 1.46 0.07 9.75
C ALA A 64 -0.07 -0.07 9.64
N MET A 65 -0.84 0.61 10.49
CA MET A 65 -2.30 0.63 10.40
C MET A 65 -2.79 1.26 9.09
N THR A 66 -2.12 2.31 8.62
CA THR A 66 -2.51 2.98 7.38
C THR A 66 -2.22 2.10 6.16
N GLU A 67 -1.06 1.42 6.11
CA GLU A 67 -0.78 0.43 5.07
C GLU A 67 -1.79 -0.73 5.11
N GLN A 68 -2.11 -1.23 6.32
CA GLN A 68 -3.13 -2.26 6.54
C GLN A 68 -4.50 -1.83 5.99
N TYR A 69 -4.92 -0.60 6.27
CA TYR A 69 -6.18 -0.04 5.77
C TYR A 69 -6.20 0.02 4.24
N VAL A 70 -5.13 0.54 3.63
CA VAL A 70 -5.04 0.64 2.16
C VAL A 70 -5.10 -0.75 1.52
N LEU A 71 -4.34 -1.72 2.03
CA LEU A 71 -4.40 -3.09 1.50
C LEU A 71 -5.80 -3.70 1.61
N GLN A 72 -6.47 -3.52 2.75
CA GLN A 72 -7.83 -4.02 2.98
C GLN A 72 -8.80 -3.46 1.93
N GLN A 73 -8.70 -2.17 1.59
CA GLN A 73 -9.52 -1.56 0.55
C GLN A 73 -9.15 -2.08 -0.85
N LEU A 74 -7.87 -2.16 -1.19
CA LEU A 74 -7.42 -2.72 -2.48
C LEU A 74 -7.89 -4.16 -2.70
N LYS A 75 -7.95 -4.97 -1.63
CA LYS A 75 -8.39 -6.37 -1.68
C LYS A 75 -9.88 -6.55 -1.97
N THR A 76 -10.69 -5.52 -1.88
CA THR A 76 -12.10 -5.57 -2.29
C THR A 76 -12.25 -5.75 -3.80
N ASN A 77 -11.27 -5.29 -4.58
CA ASN A 77 -11.21 -5.49 -6.02
C ASN A 77 -10.36 -6.74 -6.36
N GLN A 78 -11.04 -7.82 -6.72
CA GLN A 78 -10.40 -9.10 -7.05
C GLN A 78 -9.62 -9.09 -8.38
N SER A 79 -9.84 -8.09 -9.23
CA SER A 79 -9.10 -7.95 -10.50
C SER A 79 -7.69 -7.40 -10.30
N LEU A 80 -7.38 -6.83 -9.12
CA LEU A 80 -6.06 -6.29 -8.83
C LEU A 80 -5.07 -7.38 -8.43
N SER A 81 -3.90 -7.38 -9.06
CA SER A 81 -2.74 -8.13 -8.58
C SER A 81 -1.86 -7.20 -7.75
N ILE A 82 -1.67 -7.54 -6.46
CA ILE A 82 -1.04 -6.65 -5.48
C ILE A 82 0.27 -7.24 -5.01
N TYR A 83 1.34 -6.47 -5.19
CA TYR A 83 2.72 -6.74 -4.80
C TYR A 83 3.29 -5.57 -4.00
N TYR A 84 4.53 -5.70 -3.53
CA TYR A 84 5.35 -4.55 -3.14
C TYR A 84 6.68 -4.61 -3.88
N TRP A 85 7.42 -3.51 -3.90
CA TRP A 85 8.75 -3.48 -4.45
C TRP A 85 9.75 -2.93 -3.43
N SER A 86 10.94 -3.52 -3.38
CA SER A 86 12.05 -2.97 -2.62
C SER A 86 13.36 -3.11 -3.39
N ALA A 87 14.25 -2.12 -3.24
CA ALA A 87 15.59 -2.20 -3.79
C ALA A 87 16.41 -3.30 -3.07
N GLU A 88 17.31 -3.96 -3.78
CA GLU A 88 18.14 -5.04 -3.23
C GLU A 88 18.97 -4.61 -2.00
N ASN A 89 19.37 -3.35 -1.94
CA ASN A 89 20.14 -2.77 -0.84
C ASN A 89 19.27 -2.07 0.22
N SER A 90 17.96 -2.31 0.24
CA SER A 90 16.98 -1.73 1.16
C SER A 90 16.94 -0.18 1.19
N ARG A 91 17.45 0.49 0.16
CA ARG A 91 17.48 1.96 0.07
C ARG A 91 16.26 2.56 -0.64
N GLY A 92 15.18 1.82 -0.75
CA GLY A 92 13.92 2.30 -1.30
C GLY A 92 12.90 1.17 -1.32
N GLU A 93 11.69 1.53 -1.00
CA GLU A 93 10.54 0.62 -1.01
C GLU A 93 9.34 1.36 -1.59
N ILE A 94 8.48 0.61 -2.27
CA ILE A 94 7.14 1.03 -2.70
C ILE A 94 6.17 0.12 -1.97
N ASP A 95 5.28 0.71 -1.20
CA ASP A 95 4.41 -0.01 -0.27
C ASP A 95 3.52 -1.01 -0.99
N PHE A 96 2.92 -0.58 -2.12
CA PHE A 96 2.20 -1.46 -3.02
C PHE A 96 2.55 -1.18 -4.48
N LEU A 97 2.77 -2.25 -5.24
CA LEU A 97 2.89 -2.25 -6.68
C LEU A 97 1.69 -3.02 -7.23
N VAL A 98 0.74 -2.32 -7.78
CA VAL A 98 -0.53 -2.88 -8.21
C VAL A 98 -0.55 -3.04 -9.72
N GLN A 99 -0.96 -4.22 -10.20
CA GLN A 99 -1.33 -4.39 -11.61
C GLN A 99 -2.85 -4.36 -11.72
N GLN A 100 -3.34 -3.49 -12.57
CA GLN A 100 -4.73 -3.40 -13.00
C GLN A 100 -4.75 -3.49 -14.53
N GLU A 101 -5.23 -4.59 -15.06
CA GLU A 101 -5.17 -4.88 -16.50
C GLU A 101 -3.74 -4.74 -17.07
N ASP A 102 -3.54 -3.78 -17.98
CA ASP A 102 -2.27 -3.46 -18.64
C ASP A 102 -1.49 -2.31 -17.95
N LYS A 103 -1.90 -1.89 -16.76
CA LYS A 103 -1.30 -0.79 -16.01
C LYS A 103 -0.59 -1.28 -14.76
N ILE A 104 0.55 -0.67 -14.49
CA ILE A 104 1.28 -0.81 -13.21
C ILE A 104 1.16 0.50 -12.45
N ILE A 105 0.68 0.42 -11.22
CA ILE A 105 0.42 1.57 -10.35
C ILE A 105 1.26 1.41 -9.09
N PRO A 106 2.38 2.15 -8.95
CA PRO A 106 3.14 2.20 -7.72
C PRO A 106 2.46 3.12 -6.70
N ILE A 107 2.18 2.59 -5.52
CA ILE A 107 1.47 3.28 -4.44
C ILE A 107 2.37 3.42 -3.23
N GLU A 108 2.54 4.65 -2.77
CA GLU A 108 3.15 5.03 -1.49
C GLU A 108 2.06 5.41 -0.50
N VAL A 109 2.12 4.90 0.71
CA VAL A 109 1.15 5.18 1.77
C VAL A 109 1.78 6.10 2.82
N LYS A 110 1.07 7.14 3.22
CA LYS A 110 1.50 8.09 4.25
C LYS A 110 0.42 8.29 5.29
N ALA A 111 0.74 7.98 6.53
CA ALA A 111 -0.14 8.17 7.68
C ALA A 111 -0.29 9.65 8.11
N GLU A 112 0.51 10.54 7.54
CA GLU A 112 0.57 11.95 7.90
C GLU A 112 0.41 12.85 6.68
N GLU A 113 0.31 14.16 6.92
CA GLU A 113 0.26 15.19 5.88
C GLU A 113 1.62 15.46 5.21
N ASN A 114 2.71 14.85 5.73
CA ASN A 114 4.03 15.03 5.15
C ASN A 114 4.14 14.35 3.79
N LEU A 115 4.14 15.17 2.76
CA LEU A 115 4.08 14.74 1.36
C LEU A 115 5.45 14.36 0.76
N LYS A 116 6.49 14.15 1.56
CA LYS A 116 7.79 13.69 1.05
C LYS A 116 7.69 12.22 0.64
N ALA A 117 7.83 11.96 -0.66
CA ALA A 117 7.79 10.62 -1.27
C ALA A 117 9.12 10.34 -1.98
N LYS A 118 10.24 10.34 -1.24
CA LYS A 118 11.59 10.20 -1.82
C LYS A 118 11.79 8.86 -2.53
N SER A 119 11.32 7.76 -1.92
CA SER A 119 11.43 6.43 -2.50
C SER A 119 10.62 6.32 -3.78
N LEU A 120 9.37 6.78 -3.75
CA LEU A 120 8.49 6.77 -4.92
C LEU A 120 9.06 7.65 -6.05
N ARG A 121 9.57 8.83 -5.71
CA ARG A 121 10.20 9.70 -6.71
C ARG A 121 11.40 9.03 -7.39
N ALA A 122 12.31 8.48 -6.62
CA ALA A 122 13.47 7.76 -7.17
C ALA A 122 13.08 6.53 -7.98
N PHE A 123 11.96 5.89 -7.62
CA PHE A 123 11.40 4.77 -8.39
C PHE A 123 10.83 5.24 -9.73
N ILE A 124 10.04 6.31 -9.75
CA ILE A 124 9.45 6.89 -10.98
C ILE A 124 10.54 7.42 -11.92
N GLU A 125 11.58 8.09 -11.38
CA GLU A 125 12.71 8.57 -12.19
C GLU A 125 13.43 7.42 -12.94
N ARG A 126 13.44 6.21 -12.37
CA ARG A 126 13.99 5.00 -13.03
C ARG A 126 12.97 4.29 -13.95
N ASN A 127 11.70 4.61 -13.81
CA ASN A 127 10.60 4.01 -14.56
C ASN A 127 9.67 5.12 -15.11
N PRO A 128 10.14 5.94 -16.05
CA PRO A 128 9.46 7.18 -16.46
C PRO A 128 8.11 6.94 -17.18
N CYS A 129 7.81 5.71 -17.57
CA CYS A 129 6.50 5.35 -18.12
C CYS A 129 5.42 5.14 -17.06
N LEU A 130 5.81 5.12 -15.76
CA LEU A 130 4.88 4.94 -14.66
C LEU A 130 4.51 6.28 -14.04
N HIS A 131 3.28 6.36 -13.54
CA HIS A 131 2.81 7.49 -12.74
C HIS A 131 2.64 7.04 -11.28
N GLY A 132 3.19 7.79 -10.34
CA GLY A 132 3.12 7.47 -8.93
C GLY A 132 1.76 7.80 -8.32
N VAL A 133 1.30 6.99 -7.40
CA VAL A 133 0.15 7.28 -6.55
C VAL A 133 0.61 7.40 -5.11
N ARG A 134 0.10 8.40 -4.40
CA ARG A 134 0.27 8.48 -2.96
C ARG A 134 -1.10 8.52 -2.30
N MET A 135 -1.29 7.66 -1.31
CA MET A 135 -2.44 7.65 -0.42
C MET A 135 -2.06 8.31 0.90
N SER A 136 -2.71 9.41 1.28
CA SER A 136 -2.34 10.16 2.49
C SER A 136 -3.54 10.84 3.16
N MET A 137 -3.30 11.46 4.32
CA MET A 137 -4.31 12.29 4.99
C MET A 137 -4.55 13.64 4.28
N SER A 138 -3.71 14.00 3.30
CA SER A 138 -3.86 15.25 2.55
C SER A 138 -4.94 15.16 1.47
N PRO A 139 -5.54 16.31 1.06
CA PRO A 139 -6.52 16.37 -0.02
C PRO A 139 -5.95 15.87 -1.35
N TYR A 140 -6.86 15.60 -2.31
CA TYR A 140 -6.50 15.31 -3.69
C TYR A 140 -5.58 16.39 -4.27
N ARG A 141 -4.51 15.92 -4.91
CA ARG A 141 -3.57 16.79 -5.62
C ARG A 141 -2.89 16.03 -6.74
N GLU A 142 -2.97 16.55 -7.94
CA GLU A 142 -2.28 16.02 -9.11
C GLU A 142 -1.01 16.82 -9.40
N GLN A 143 0.07 16.11 -9.78
CA GLN A 143 1.35 16.65 -10.20
C GLN A 143 1.88 15.80 -11.36
N ASP A 144 2.85 16.28 -12.13
CA ASP A 144 3.35 15.65 -13.36
C ASP A 144 3.70 14.17 -13.21
N TRP A 145 4.23 13.73 -12.06
CA TRP A 145 4.75 12.39 -11.84
C TRP A 145 4.01 11.60 -10.74
N ILE A 146 3.11 12.26 -10.00
CA ILE A 146 2.41 11.69 -8.85
C ILE A 146 1.03 12.32 -8.66
N THR A 147 0.05 11.48 -8.34
CA THR A 147 -1.25 11.94 -7.84
C THR A 147 -1.40 11.55 -6.38
N ASN A 148 -1.76 12.51 -5.53
CA ASN A 148 -2.15 12.26 -4.15
C ASN A 148 -3.65 12.08 -4.04
N TYR A 149 -4.06 10.97 -3.48
CA TYR A 149 -5.44 10.69 -3.12
C TYR A 149 -5.61 10.67 -1.60
N PRO A 150 -6.71 11.23 -1.07
CA PRO A 150 -7.03 11.07 0.35
C PRO A 150 -7.27 9.60 0.69
N LEU A 151 -6.85 9.16 1.88
CA LEU A 151 -6.99 7.77 2.31
C LEU A 151 -8.42 7.23 2.20
N TYR A 152 -9.43 8.05 2.45
CA TYR A 152 -10.83 7.62 2.36
C TYR A 152 -11.30 7.33 0.93
N SER A 153 -10.54 7.75 -0.10
CA SER A 153 -10.93 7.56 -1.50
C SER A 153 -10.36 6.28 -2.13
N VAL A 154 -9.58 5.46 -1.40
CA VAL A 154 -8.96 4.23 -1.95
C VAL A 154 -10.00 3.35 -2.63
N LEU A 155 -11.15 3.14 -1.99
CA LEU A 155 -12.20 2.30 -2.54
C LEU A 155 -12.85 2.91 -3.81
N ALA A 156 -12.97 4.23 -3.85
CA ALA A 156 -13.53 4.92 -5.02
C ALA A 156 -12.58 4.85 -6.24
N GLU A 157 -11.27 4.90 -6.00
CA GLU A 157 -10.26 4.90 -7.07
C GLU A 157 -9.91 3.50 -7.56
N PHE A 158 -9.90 2.50 -6.66
CA PHE A 158 -9.42 1.15 -6.94
C PHE A 158 -10.47 0.06 -6.71
N GLY A 159 -11.64 0.39 -6.22
CA GLY A 159 -12.75 -0.56 -6.04
C GLY A 159 -13.21 -1.14 -7.38
N GLN A 160 -13.98 -2.22 -7.33
CA GLN A 160 -14.67 -2.72 -8.52
C GLN A 160 -15.72 -1.68 -8.93
N GLU A 161 -15.74 -1.31 -10.21
CA GLU A 161 -16.91 -0.65 -10.77
C GLU A 161 -18.09 -1.60 -10.60
N HIS A 162 -19.08 -1.20 -9.81
CA HIS A 162 -20.36 -1.90 -9.81
C HIS A 162 -20.96 -1.71 -11.19
N ILE A 163 -20.87 -2.74 -12.03
CA ILE A 163 -21.63 -2.82 -13.27
C ILE A 163 -23.10 -2.79 -12.85
N THR A 164 -23.70 -1.62 -12.97
CA THR A 164 -25.16 -1.43 -12.83
C THR A 164 -25.88 -1.94 -14.07
#